data_cbbd57e9fa21f215aa2c2080e6dbe526
#
_entry.id   cbbd57e9fa21f215aa2c2080e6dbe526
#
_cell.length_a   1.000
_cell.length_b   1.000
_cell.length_c   1.000
_cell.angle_alpha   90.00
_cell.angle_beta   90.00
_cell.angle_gamma   90.00
#
_symmetry.space_group_name_H-M   'P 1'
#
loop_
_entity.id
_entity.type
_entity.pdbx_description
1 polymer ?
#
loop_
_entity_poly.entity_id
_entity_poly.type
_entity_poly.pdbx_seq_one_letter_code
_entity_poly.pdbx_strand_id
1 'polypeptide(L)'
;MGKLQMTPDLLRSLLQGTAEAVIAQAEHLTALDQAIGDGDHGINMKRGLENVLADLDNITAKPPAEALKAVGMTMVMKVGGASGPLYGTLAMTLGKEWPTDDELDSAKLGQMLAASIEALKKRGKADLGAKTMLDVLAPVQQALEANKSMAEISAIAKQAAEATIPMKATRGRASFLGDRSIGHMDPGACSSALMIQTICQLLEEKS
;
A
#
# COMPACT_ATOMS: atom_id res chain seq x y z
N MET A 1 -17.06 1.66 9.41
CA MET A 1 -16.35 0.74 10.34
C MET A 1 -16.58 1.22 11.77
N GLY A 2 -16.96 0.31 12.70
CA GLY A 2 -16.97 0.63 14.12
C GLY A 2 -15.57 0.92 14.65
N LYS A 3 -15.48 1.31 15.94
CA LYS A 3 -14.18 1.46 16.59
C LYS A 3 -13.47 0.12 16.68
N LEU A 4 -12.22 0.08 16.26
CA LEU A 4 -11.35 -1.08 16.25
C LEU A 4 -10.16 -0.84 17.19
N GLN A 5 -9.99 -1.69 18.18
CA GLN A 5 -8.79 -1.70 19.00
C GLN A 5 -7.70 -2.54 18.33
N MET A 6 -6.54 -1.94 18.08
CA MET A 6 -5.43 -2.67 17.50
C MET A 6 -4.73 -3.51 18.57
N THR A 7 -4.92 -4.82 18.51
CA THR A 7 -4.22 -5.77 19.36
C THR A 7 -2.96 -6.30 18.66
N PRO A 8 -1.96 -6.81 19.41
CA PRO A 8 -0.76 -7.43 18.81
C PRO A 8 -1.10 -8.55 17.81
N ASP A 9 -2.11 -9.39 18.13
CA ASP A 9 -2.52 -10.49 17.26
C ASP A 9 -3.21 -10.00 15.98
N LEU A 10 -4.01 -8.93 16.07
CA LEU A 10 -4.60 -8.32 14.89
C LEU A 10 -3.54 -7.67 14.01
N LEU A 11 -2.62 -6.91 14.62
CA LEU A 11 -1.50 -6.30 13.90
C LEU A 11 -0.67 -7.35 13.18
N ARG A 12 -0.34 -8.45 13.85
CA ARG A 12 0.37 -9.59 13.27
C ARG A 12 -0.38 -10.16 12.07
N SER A 13 -1.67 -10.44 12.23
CA SER A 13 -2.50 -10.99 11.15
C SER A 13 -2.54 -10.08 9.94
N LEU A 14 -2.68 -8.76 10.15
CA LEU A 14 -2.71 -7.77 9.07
C LEU A 14 -1.37 -7.68 8.35
N LEU A 15 -0.25 -7.61 9.07
CA LEU A 15 1.08 -7.54 8.48
C LEU A 15 1.44 -8.82 7.73
N GLN A 16 1.19 -9.98 8.35
CA GLN A 16 1.49 -11.28 7.75
C GLN A 16 0.63 -11.52 6.50
N GLY A 17 -0.69 -11.42 6.61
CA GLY A 17 -1.58 -11.70 5.50
C GLY A 17 -1.36 -10.75 4.32
N THR A 18 -1.12 -9.46 4.59
CA THR A 18 -0.81 -8.48 3.54
C THR A 18 0.51 -8.81 2.85
N ALA A 19 1.56 -9.17 3.60
CA ALA A 19 2.84 -9.56 3.02
C ALA A 19 2.72 -10.82 2.17
N GLU A 20 2.07 -11.86 2.68
CA GLU A 20 1.86 -13.13 1.97
C GLU A 20 1.05 -12.93 0.68
N ALA A 21 0.00 -12.12 0.70
CA ALA A 21 -0.81 -11.83 -0.48
C ALA A 21 0.00 -11.16 -1.60
N VAL A 22 0.84 -10.17 -1.27
CA VAL A 22 1.69 -9.51 -2.27
C VAL A 22 2.81 -10.44 -2.76
N ILE A 23 3.43 -11.22 -1.88
CA ILE A 23 4.45 -12.20 -2.24
C ILE A 23 3.88 -13.25 -3.21
N ALA A 24 2.66 -13.74 -2.96
CA ALA A 24 1.98 -14.69 -3.84
C ALA A 24 1.72 -14.14 -5.26
N GLN A 25 1.64 -12.81 -5.42
CA GLN A 25 1.42 -12.14 -6.70
C GLN A 25 2.70 -11.54 -7.30
N ALA A 26 3.88 -11.90 -6.78
CA ALA A 26 5.14 -11.29 -7.22
C ALA A 26 5.42 -11.47 -8.72
N GLU A 27 5.10 -12.63 -9.29
CA GLU A 27 5.28 -12.89 -10.73
C GLU A 27 4.33 -12.00 -11.57
N HIS A 28 3.08 -11.86 -11.16
CA HIS A 28 2.11 -10.99 -11.83
C HIS A 28 2.56 -9.52 -11.77
N LEU A 29 2.98 -9.04 -10.60
CA LEU A 29 3.49 -7.67 -10.43
C LEU A 29 4.74 -7.42 -11.26
N THR A 30 5.62 -8.43 -11.39
CA THR A 30 6.81 -8.36 -12.26
C THR A 30 6.40 -8.26 -13.73
N ALA A 31 5.41 -9.05 -14.17
CA ALA A 31 4.91 -9.01 -15.54
C ALA A 31 4.27 -7.65 -15.90
N LEU A 32 3.51 -7.06 -14.97
CA LEU A 32 2.98 -5.71 -15.15
C LEU A 32 4.09 -4.68 -15.32
N ASP A 33 5.12 -4.76 -14.49
CA ASP A 33 6.26 -3.85 -14.56
C ASP A 33 7.13 -4.07 -15.81
N GLN A 34 7.26 -5.30 -16.29
CA GLN A 34 7.94 -5.58 -17.58
C GLN A 34 7.26 -4.89 -18.75
N ALA A 35 5.95 -4.72 -18.71
CA ALA A 35 5.21 -4.08 -19.79
C ALA A 35 5.48 -2.56 -19.88
N ILE A 36 5.70 -1.89 -18.74
CA ILE A 36 5.81 -0.41 -18.67
C ILE A 36 6.98 0.11 -17.82
N GLY A 37 7.85 -0.76 -17.31
CA GLY A 37 8.97 -0.41 -16.43
C GLY A 37 10.21 -1.24 -16.72
N ASP A 38 10.94 -1.58 -15.68
CA ASP A 38 12.18 -2.39 -15.74
C ASP A 38 12.00 -3.83 -15.24
N GLY A 39 10.77 -4.23 -14.89
CA GLY A 39 10.42 -5.62 -14.56
C GLY A 39 10.92 -6.07 -13.18
N ASP A 40 11.13 -5.17 -12.26
CA ASP A 40 11.69 -5.52 -10.95
C ASP A 40 10.73 -5.33 -9.76
N HIS A 41 9.55 -4.72 -9.98
CA HIS A 41 8.62 -4.36 -8.91
C HIS A 41 8.21 -5.57 -8.05
N GLY A 42 7.74 -6.65 -8.67
CA GLY A 42 7.29 -7.84 -7.93
C GLY A 42 8.43 -8.51 -7.16
N ILE A 43 9.61 -8.63 -7.78
CA ILE A 43 10.80 -9.21 -7.15
C ILE A 43 11.24 -8.37 -5.96
N ASN A 44 11.27 -7.05 -6.12
CA ASN A 44 11.67 -6.12 -5.05
C ASN A 44 10.67 -6.14 -3.89
N MET A 45 9.35 -6.10 -4.18
CA MET A 45 8.31 -6.19 -3.15
C MET A 45 8.39 -7.50 -2.38
N LYS A 46 8.52 -8.64 -3.08
CA LYS A 46 8.70 -9.95 -2.46
C LYS A 46 9.88 -9.94 -1.50
N ARG A 47 11.07 -9.54 -1.96
CA ARG A 47 12.27 -9.48 -1.11
C ARG A 47 12.09 -8.63 0.14
N GLY A 48 11.48 -7.46 0.01
CA GLY A 48 11.23 -6.57 1.16
C GLY A 48 10.26 -7.17 2.16
N LEU A 49 9.15 -7.74 1.67
CA LEU A 49 8.12 -8.33 2.52
C LEU A 49 8.57 -9.65 3.16
N GLU A 50 9.39 -10.47 2.50
CA GLU A 50 10.05 -11.63 3.13
C GLU A 50 10.93 -11.21 4.31
N ASN A 51 11.64 -10.08 4.21
CA ASN A 51 12.41 -9.53 5.35
C ASN A 51 11.50 -9.02 6.48
N VAL A 52 10.34 -8.45 6.17
CA VAL A 52 9.33 -8.08 7.18
C VAL A 52 8.82 -9.33 7.90
N LEU A 53 8.48 -10.39 7.15
CA LEU A 53 8.02 -11.65 7.73
C LEU A 53 9.09 -12.34 8.58
N ALA A 54 10.36 -12.29 8.17
CA ALA A 54 11.47 -12.86 8.92
C ALA A 54 11.70 -12.19 10.30
N ASP A 55 11.29 -10.91 10.44
CA ASP A 55 11.40 -10.14 11.69
C ASP A 55 10.04 -9.88 12.35
N LEU A 56 8.99 -10.59 11.92
CA LEU A 56 7.60 -10.32 12.30
C LEU A 56 7.39 -10.37 13.83
N ASP A 57 8.01 -11.31 14.52
CA ASP A 57 7.92 -11.44 15.99
C ASP A 57 8.44 -10.19 16.71
N ASN A 58 9.60 -9.68 16.30
CA ASN A 58 10.17 -8.47 16.88
C ASN A 58 9.37 -7.22 16.50
N ILE A 59 8.83 -7.17 15.28
CA ILE A 59 8.00 -6.06 14.81
C ILE A 59 6.71 -5.99 15.62
N THR A 60 6.00 -7.10 15.75
CA THR A 60 4.69 -7.15 16.42
C THR A 60 4.76 -7.13 17.95
N ALA A 61 5.95 -7.30 18.54
CA ALA A 61 6.18 -7.05 19.96
C ALA A 61 6.20 -5.54 20.31
N LYS A 62 6.27 -4.66 19.31
CA LYS A 62 6.28 -3.21 19.50
C LYS A 62 4.85 -2.66 19.48
N PRO A 63 4.62 -1.46 20.06
CA PRO A 63 3.38 -0.72 19.84
C PRO A 63 3.12 -0.53 18.34
N PRO A 64 1.86 -0.46 17.88
CA PRO A 64 1.52 -0.40 16.45
C PRO A 64 2.23 0.73 15.69
N ALA A 65 2.35 1.90 16.29
CA ALA A 65 3.09 3.03 15.72
C ALA A 65 4.56 2.69 15.40
N GLU A 66 5.24 2.05 16.34
CA GLU A 66 6.64 1.65 16.21
C GLU A 66 6.80 0.44 15.28
N ALA A 67 5.83 -0.48 15.27
CA ALA A 67 5.81 -1.61 14.35
C ALA A 67 5.73 -1.14 12.90
N LEU A 68 4.84 -0.20 12.57
CA LEU A 68 4.72 0.37 11.23
C LEU A 68 5.98 1.13 10.80
N LYS A 69 6.62 1.85 11.73
CA LYS A 69 7.92 2.49 11.45
C LYS A 69 8.99 1.46 11.14
N ALA A 70 9.04 0.35 11.89
CA ALA A 70 9.98 -0.75 11.66
C ALA A 70 9.75 -1.41 10.29
N VAL A 71 8.49 -1.68 9.92
CA VAL A 71 8.12 -2.14 8.57
C VAL A 71 8.63 -1.18 7.52
N GLY A 72 8.35 0.13 7.68
CA GLY A 72 8.79 1.15 6.74
C GLY A 72 10.31 1.21 6.58
N MET A 73 11.07 1.11 7.66
CA MET A 73 12.53 1.05 7.63
C MET A 73 13.04 -0.19 6.88
N THR A 74 12.42 -1.36 7.14
CA THR A 74 12.76 -2.60 6.42
C THR A 74 12.50 -2.45 4.92
N MET A 75 11.37 -1.87 4.53
CA MET A 75 11.05 -1.61 3.12
C MET A 75 12.09 -0.69 2.47
N VAL A 76 12.46 0.42 3.11
CA VAL A 76 13.50 1.33 2.58
C VAL A 76 14.83 0.61 2.38
N MET A 77 15.23 -0.24 3.31
CA MET A 77 16.54 -0.89 3.28
C MET A 77 16.60 -2.11 2.35
N LYS A 78 15.49 -2.82 2.16
CA LYS A 78 15.47 -4.15 1.50
C LYS A 78 14.79 -4.15 0.15
N VAL A 79 13.94 -3.19 -0.15
CA VAL A 79 13.26 -3.06 -1.45
C VAL A 79 14.07 -2.14 -2.36
N GLY A 80 14.41 -2.65 -3.54
CA GLY A 80 15.09 -1.86 -4.56
C GLY A 80 14.19 -0.86 -5.28
N GLY A 81 14.77 -0.06 -6.15
CA GLY A 81 14.05 0.88 -7.01
C GLY A 81 13.30 1.96 -6.24
N ALA A 82 12.23 2.48 -6.83
CA ALA A 82 11.39 3.51 -6.22
C ALA A 82 10.43 2.94 -5.18
N SER A 83 10.09 1.64 -5.24
CA SER A 83 9.10 0.99 -4.39
C SER A 83 9.50 1.02 -2.91
N GLY A 84 10.76 0.76 -2.60
CA GLY A 84 11.26 0.81 -1.21
C GLY A 84 11.01 2.15 -0.53
N PRO A 85 11.52 3.25 -1.07
CA PRO A 85 11.24 4.58 -0.53
C PRO A 85 9.76 4.96 -0.48
N LEU A 86 8.93 4.53 -1.44
CA LEU A 86 7.51 4.86 -1.46
C LEU A 86 6.72 4.06 -0.41
N TYR A 87 6.80 2.73 -0.41
CA TYR A 87 6.13 1.90 0.59
C TYR A 87 6.68 2.12 1.99
N GLY A 88 7.98 2.39 2.10
CA GLY A 88 8.59 2.79 3.36
C GLY A 88 8.03 4.11 3.89
N THR A 89 7.87 5.12 3.03
CA THR A 89 7.24 6.40 3.40
C THR A 89 5.80 6.20 3.83
N LEU A 90 5.03 5.38 3.11
CA LEU A 90 3.65 5.03 3.47
C LEU A 90 3.59 4.46 4.89
N ALA A 91 4.32 3.37 5.15
CA ALA A 91 4.29 2.70 6.45
C ALA A 91 4.80 3.60 7.60
N MET A 92 5.90 4.34 7.39
CA MET A 92 6.44 5.26 8.40
C MET A 92 5.48 6.40 8.69
N THR A 93 4.76 6.93 7.70
CA THR A 93 3.80 8.01 7.92
C THR A 93 2.57 7.49 8.63
N LEU A 94 2.04 6.33 8.26
CA LEU A 94 0.97 5.67 9.01
C LEU A 94 1.36 5.47 10.47
N GLY A 95 2.59 5.01 10.75
CA GLY A 95 3.08 4.87 12.13
C GLY A 95 3.28 6.19 12.86
N LYS A 96 3.61 7.28 12.16
CA LYS A 96 3.73 8.61 12.75
C LYS A 96 2.38 9.20 13.16
N GLU A 97 1.37 9.00 12.32
CA GLU A 97 0.01 9.51 12.51
C GLU A 97 -0.87 8.54 13.33
N TRP A 98 -0.30 7.45 13.86
CA TRP A 98 -1.02 6.46 14.65
C TRP A 98 -1.60 7.07 15.92
N PRO A 99 -2.88 6.81 16.26
CA PRO A 99 -3.49 7.36 17.46
C PRO A 99 -2.86 6.79 18.74
N THR A 100 -2.72 7.62 19.75
CA THR A 100 -2.08 7.25 21.04
C THR A 100 -2.91 6.27 21.88
N ASP A 101 -4.21 6.16 21.60
CA ASP A 101 -5.15 5.26 22.27
C ASP A 101 -5.27 3.89 21.57
N ASP A 102 -4.53 3.68 20.46
CA ASP A 102 -4.59 2.49 19.60
C ASP A 102 -6.00 2.14 19.09
N GLU A 103 -6.97 3.07 19.22
CA GLU A 103 -8.30 2.93 18.65
C GLU A 103 -8.34 3.50 17.23
N LEU A 104 -8.82 2.71 16.29
CA LEU A 104 -9.01 3.10 14.90
C LEU A 104 -10.49 3.11 14.52
N ASP A 105 -10.87 4.08 13.73
CA ASP A 105 -12.12 4.14 12.99
C ASP A 105 -11.87 4.61 11.55
N SER A 106 -12.89 4.66 10.74
CA SER A 106 -12.76 5.08 9.34
C SER A 106 -12.22 6.51 9.22
N ALA A 107 -12.60 7.41 10.11
CA ALA A 107 -12.15 8.81 10.06
C ALA A 107 -10.66 8.93 10.39
N LYS A 108 -10.19 8.27 11.45
CA LYS A 108 -8.76 8.23 11.81
C LYS A 108 -7.91 7.60 10.70
N LEU A 109 -8.36 6.46 10.15
CA LEU A 109 -7.69 5.82 9.01
C LEU A 109 -7.65 6.72 7.78
N GLY A 110 -8.74 7.43 7.48
CA GLY A 110 -8.79 8.41 6.40
C GLY A 110 -7.77 9.55 6.59
N GLN A 111 -7.66 10.10 7.79
CA GLN A 111 -6.69 11.14 8.15
C GLN A 111 -5.24 10.64 8.03
N MET A 112 -4.94 9.46 8.55
CA MET A 112 -3.61 8.83 8.44
C MET A 112 -3.22 8.59 6.99
N LEU A 113 -4.17 8.14 6.17
CA LEU A 113 -3.94 7.90 4.75
C LEU A 113 -3.79 9.22 3.97
N ALA A 114 -4.54 10.27 4.31
CA ALA A 114 -4.38 11.61 3.74
C ALA A 114 -2.96 12.17 3.99
N ALA A 115 -2.47 12.08 5.22
CA ALA A 115 -1.10 12.47 5.55
C ALA A 115 -0.06 11.65 4.77
N SER A 116 -0.30 10.36 4.61
CA SER A 116 0.56 9.45 3.84
C SER A 116 0.57 9.80 2.35
N ILE A 117 -0.56 10.13 1.76
CA ILE A 117 -0.67 10.60 0.37
C ILE A 117 0.16 11.86 0.17
N GLU A 118 0.07 12.84 1.06
CA GLU A 118 0.87 14.06 0.95
C GLU A 118 2.38 13.80 1.09
N ALA A 119 2.79 12.87 1.95
CA ALA A 119 4.17 12.43 2.07
C ALA A 119 4.66 11.73 0.80
N LEU A 120 3.82 10.87 0.21
CA LEU A 120 4.10 10.16 -1.04
C LEU A 120 4.20 11.10 -2.24
N LYS A 121 3.31 12.11 -2.35
CA LYS A 121 3.41 13.15 -3.39
C LYS A 121 4.76 13.85 -3.35
N LYS A 122 5.20 14.24 -2.15
CA LYS A 122 6.52 14.88 -1.95
C LYS A 122 7.67 13.94 -2.30
N ARG A 123 7.58 12.68 -1.83
CA ARG A 123 8.64 11.68 -2.03
C ARG A 123 8.80 11.27 -3.49
N GLY A 124 7.69 10.98 -4.18
CA GLY A 124 7.64 10.54 -5.56
C GLY A 124 7.64 11.68 -6.59
N LYS A 125 7.50 12.93 -6.13
CA LYS A 125 7.30 14.10 -7.00
C LYS A 125 6.17 13.87 -8.01
N ALA A 126 5.10 13.21 -7.56
CA ALA A 126 3.94 12.81 -8.33
C ALA A 126 2.67 13.40 -7.74
N ASP A 127 1.62 13.47 -8.52
CA ASP A 127 0.27 13.82 -8.08
C ASP A 127 -0.73 12.79 -8.61
N LEU A 128 -1.99 12.95 -8.28
CA LEU A 128 -3.09 12.13 -8.79
C LEU A 128 -3.15 12.25 -10.32
N GLY A 129 -3.54 11.18 -10.98
CA GLY A 129 -3.58 11.11 -12.43
C GLY A 129 -2.22 10.83 -13.09
N ALA A 130 -1.17 10.60 -12.30
CA ALA A 130 0.17 10.31 -12.81
C ALA A 130 0.38 8.83 -13.17
N LYS A 131 -0.60 7.96 -12.94
CA LYS A 131 -0.57 6.50 -13.10
C LYS A 131 0.41 5.88 -12.12
N THR A 132 0.06 5.94 -10.84
CA THR A 132 0.87 5.46 -9.72
C THR A 132 -0.01 4.88 -8.61
N MET A 133 0.60 4.39 -7.53
CA MET A 133 -0.10 3.98 -6.30
C MET A 133 -1.03 5.07 -5.72
N LEU A 134 -0.75 6.35 -5.97
CA LEU A 134 -1.58 7.45 -5.51
C LEU A 134 -2.99 7.41 -6.08
N ASP A 135 -3.13 6.91 -7.31
CA ASP A 135 -4.42 6.79 -8.00
C ASP A 135 -5.33 5.71 -7.38
N VAL A 136 -4.77 4.84 -6.52
CA VAL A 136 -5.52 3.90 -5.68
C VAL A 136 -5.74 4.46 -4.27
N LEU A 137 -4.69 5.00 -3.67
CA LEU A 137 -4.75 5.44 -2.27
C LEU A 137 -5.73 6.60 -2.07
N ALA A 138 -5.84 7.53 -3.02
CA ALA A 138 -6.72 8.68 -2.89
C ALA A 138 -8.23 8.31 -2.93
N PRO A 139 -8.74 7.50 -3.87
CA PRO A 139 -10.12 7.02 -3.80
C PRO A 139 -10.43 6.22 -2.54
N VAL A 140 -9.48 5.42 -2.05
CA VAL A 140 -9.62 4.66 -0.79
C VAL A 140 -9.72 5.60 0.41
N GLN A 141 -8.90 6.63 0.46
CA GLN A 141 -8.94 7.66 1.49
C GLN A 141 -10.31 8.37 1.54
N GLN A 142 -10.84 8.76 0.38
CA GLN A 142 -12.17 9.35 0.27
C GLN A 142 -13.29 8.37 0.72
N ALA A 143 -13.15 7.09 0.41
CA ALA A 143 -14.10 6.07 0.84
C ALA A 143 -14.08 5.86 2.37
N LEU A 144 -12.91 5.93 2.99
CA LEU A 144 -12.77 5.91 4.45
C LEU A 144 -13.44 7.12 5.10
N GLU A 145 -13.22 8.33 4.59
CA GLU A 145 -13.88 9.56 5.07
C GLU A 145 -15.41 9.51 4.89
N ALA A 146 -15.87 8.89 3.82
CA ALA A 146 -17.29 8.65 3.57
C ALA A 146 -17.87 7.49 4.41
N ASN A 147 -17.07 6.90 5.32
CA ASN A 147 -17.42 5.77 6.18
C ASN A 147 -18.02 4.58 5.41
N LYS A 148 -17.46 4.27 4.23
CA LYS A 148 -17.81 3.11 3.43
C LYS A 148 -17.50 1.80 4.16
N SER A 149 -18.21 0.71 3.82
CA SER A 149 -17.90 -0.62 4.34
C SER A 149 -16.56 -1.14 3.80
N MET A 150 -15.97 -2.12 4.48
CA MET A 150 -14.72 -2.74 4.02
C MET A 150 -14.88 -3.38 2.63
N ALA A 151 -16.03 -4.01 2.35
CA ALA A 151 -16.35 -4.55 1.03
C ALA A 151 -16.36 -3.45 -0.06
N GLU A 152 -16.97 -2.29 0.21
CA GLU A 152 -16.97 -1.15 -0.72
C GLU A 152 -15.56 -0.60 -0.93
N ILE A 153 -14.77 -0.45 0.15
CA ILE A 153 -13.38 0.03 0.08
C ILE A 153 -12.52 -0.93 -0.74
N SER A 154 -12.66 -2.23 -0.52
CA SER A 154 -11.98 -3.28 -1.29
C SER A 154 -12.32 -3.19 -2.78
N ALA A 155 -13.61 -3.03 -3.12
CA ALA A 155 -14.05 -2.86 -4.51
C ALA A 155 -13.51 -1.58 -5.14
N ILE A 156 -13.50 -0.46 -4.41
CA ILE A 156 -12.94 0.82 -4.86
C ILE A 156 -11.45 0.69 -5.15
N ALA A 157 -10.68 0.04 -4.27
CA ALA A 157 -9.25 -0.17 -4.48
C ALA A 157 -8.97 -0.95 -5.77
N LYS A 158 -9.73 -2.02 -6.02
CA LYS A 158 -9.64 -2.82 -7.25
C LYS A 158 -9.95 -1.98 -8.48
N GLN A 159 -11.09 -1.29 -8.49
CA GLN A 159 -11.52 -0.45 -9.62
C GLN A 159 -10.52 0.68 -9.90
N ALA A 160 -9.96 1.28 -8.85
CA ALA A 160 -8.96 2.33 -8.98
C ALA A 160 -7.65 1.83 -9.61
N ALA A 161 -7.21 0.61 -9.29
CA ALA A 161 -6.06 -0.01 -9.97
C ALA A 161 -6.35 -0.28 -11.44
N GLU A 162 -7.52 -0.83 -11.77
CA GLU A 162 -7.98 -1.05 -13.15
C GLU A 162 -8.12 0.27 -13.93
N ALA A 163 -8.54 1.34 -13.28
CA ALA A 163 -8.64 2.67 -13.90
C ALA A 163 -7.29 3.26 -14.33
N THR A 164 -6.16 2.72 -13.85
CA THR A 164 -4.83 3.13 -14.33
C THR A 164 -4.51 2.60 -15.73
N ILE A 165 -5.23 1.58 -16.23
CA ILE A 165 -4.98 0.97 -17.55
C ILE A 165 -5.04 1.99 -18.69
N PRO A 166 -6.11 2.80 -18.85
CA PRO A 166 -6.19 3.79 -19.93
C PRO A 166 -5.35 5.05 -19.68
N MET A 167 -4.75 5.21 -18.50
CA MET A 167 -3.94 6.37 -18.18
C MET A 167 -2.59 6.34 -18.89
N LYS A 168 -2.10 7.53 -19.27
CA LYS A 168 -0.72 7.75 -19.70
C LYS A 168 0.14 8.04 -18.45
N ALA A 169 1.23 7.32 -18.30
CA ALA A 169 2.15 7.56 -17.19
C ALA A 169 2.89 8.88 -17.37
N THR A 170 2.91 9.70 -16.33
CA THR A 170 3.62 10.98 -16.29
C THR A 170 4.74 11.00 -15.25
N ARG A 171 4.86 9.93 -14.46
CA ARG A 171 5.89 9.72 -13.43
C ARG A 171 6.39 8.28 -13.42
N GLY A 172 7.52 8.09 -12.76
CA GLY A 172 8.19 6.80 -12.69
C GLY A 172 8.80 6.36 -14.03
N ARG A 173 9.23 5.10 -14.10
CA ARG A 173 9.85 4.55 -15.30
C ARG A 173 8.90 4.49 -16.50
N ALA A 174 7.63 4.18 -16.25
CA ALA A 174 6.60 4.12 -17.27
C ALA A 174 6.45 5.44 -18.06
N SER A 175 6.79 6.60 -17.46
CA SER A 175 6.70 7.90 -18.13
C SER A 175 7.64 8.03 -19.34
N PHE A 176 8.74 7.29 -19.37
CA PHE A 176 9.66 7.29 -20.52
C PHE A 176 9.08 6.59 -21.76
N LEU A 177 8.02 5.79 -21.59
CA LEU A 177 7.34 5.13 -22.68
C LEU A 177 6.29 6.03 -23.38
N GLY A 178 5.90 7.14 -22.76
CA GLY A 178 4.86 8.02 -23.29
C GLY A 178 3.54 7.27 -23.52
N ASP A 179 2.99 7.33 -24.73
CA ASP A 179 1.70 6.69 -25.06
C ASP A 179 1.75 5.15 -24.99
N ARG A 180 2.94 4.54 -25.11
CA ARG A 180 3.10 3.08 -24.93
C ARG A 180 2.84 2.60 -23.51
N SER A 181 2.74 3.50 -22.54
CA SER A 181 2.31 3.16 -21.17
C SER A 181 0.81 2.91 -21.06
N ILE A 182 0.02 3.35 -22.04
CA ILE A 182 -1.44 3.18 -22.10
C ILE A 182 -1.76 1.70 -22.40
N GLY A 183 -2.82 1.17 -21.81
CA GLY A 183 -3.27 -0.21 -21.99
C GLY A 183 -2.71 -1.20 -20.97
N HIS A 184 -1.87 -0.75 -20.05
CA HIS A 184 -1.27 -1.58 -19.00
C HIS A 184 -1.60 -1.01 -17.62
N MET A 185 -1.90 -1.87 -16.64
CA MET A 185 -2.09 -1.47 -15.24
C MET A 185 -0.76 -1.05 -14.63
N ASP A 186 -0.78 0.00 -13.79
CA ASP A 186 0.40 0.37 -13.01
C ASP A 186 0.72 -0.70 -11.95
N PRO A 187 1.98 -1.21 -11.88
CA PRO A 187 2.35 -2.22 -10.89
C PRO A 187 2.24 -1.75 -9.44
N GLY A 188 2.52 -0.46 -9.17
CA GLY A 188 2.35 0.14 -7.85
C GLY A 188 0.88 0.29 -7.45
N ALA A 189 0.00 0.63 -8.40
CA ALA A 189 -1.44 0.63 -8.19
C ALA A 189 -1.96 -0.78 -7.90
N CYS A 190 -1.51 -1.79 -8.65
CA CYS A 190 -1.89 -3.19 -8.44
C CYS A 190 -1.49 -3.67 -7.04
N SER A 191 -0.24 -3.51 -6.64
CA SER A 191 0.24 -3.94 -5.32
C SER A 191 -0.43 -3.19 -4.18
N SER A 192 -0.73 -1.89 -4.33
CA SER A 192 -1.49 -1.12 -3.34
C SER A 192 -2.93 -1.62 -3.20
N ALA A 193 -3.59 -1.92 -4.31
CA ALA A 193 -4.94 -2.49 -4.28
C ALA A 193 -4.96 -3.86 -3.60
N LEU A 194 -3.99 -4.74 -3.90
CA LEU A 194 -3.86 -6.05 -3.23
C LEU A 194 -3.72 -5.91 -1.71
N MET A 195 -2.88 -5.00 -1.24
CA MET A 195 -2.71 -4.74 0.19
C MET A 195 -4.03 -4.29 0.84
N ILE A 196 -4.71 -3.33 0.24
CA ILE A 196 -5.98 -2.79 0.76
C ILE A 196 -7.06 -3.87 0.78
N GLN A 197 -7.22 -4.64 -0.31
CA GLN A 197 -8.19 -5.73 -0.38
C GLN A 197 -7.95 -6.78 0.71
N THR A 198 -6.69 -7.17 0.93
CA THR A 198 -6.34 -8.13 1.98
C THR A 198 -6.62 -7.58 3.38
N ILE A 199 -6.27 -6.32 3.64
CA ILE A 199 -6.57 -5.67 4.91
C ILE A 199 -8.08 -5.62 5.15
N CYS A 200 -8.88 -5.22 4.15
CA CYS A 200 -10.34 -5.19 4.26
C CYS A 200 -10.93 -6.58 4.58
N GLN A 201 -10.48 -7.60 3.87
CA GLN A 201 -10.92 -8.99 4.12
C GLN A 201 -10.61 -9.44 5.55
N LEU A 202 -9.36 -9.26 6.00
CA LEU A 202 -8.95 -9.67 7.34
C LEU A 202 -9.68 -8.93 8.46
N LEU A 203 -10.06 -7.67 8.22
CA LEU A 203 -10.86 -6.88 9.17
C LEU A 203 -12.32 -7.35 9.21
N GLU A 204 -12.90 -7.74 8.08
CA GLU A 204 -14.26 -8.32 8.03
C GLU A 204 -14.35 -9.67 8.73
N GLU A 205 -13.33 -10.54 8.57
CA GLU A 205 -13.29 -11.86 9.22
C GLU A 205 -13.20 -11.78 10.76
N LYS A 206 -12.78 -10.64 11.30
CA LYS A 206 -12.59 -10.41 12.74
C LYS A 206 -13.62 -9.48 13.38
N SER A 207 -14.57 -8.98 12.58
CA SER A 207 -15.68 -8.13 13.02
C SER A 207 -16.90 -8.96 13.38
#